data_73994f845be4fc8e39dd1469d92fb266
#
_entry.id   73994f845be4fc8e39dd1469d92fb266
#
_cell.length_a   1.000
_cell.length_b   1.000
_cell.length_c   1.000
_cell.angle_alpha   90.00
_cell.angle_beta   90.00
_cell.angle_gamma   90.00
#
_symmetry.space_group_name_H-M   'P 1'
#
loop_
_entity.id
_entity.type
_entity.pdbx_description
1 polymer ?
#
loop_
_entity_poly.entity_id
_entity_poly.type
_entity_poly.pdbx_seq_one_letter_code
_entity_poly.pdbx_strand_id
1 'polypeptide(L)'
;MKTRMLLVAAMVALLVLPRADAAESGKNNPDTYRLLNLFGDVFERVRADYVEEASDQDLIEAAITGMLTSLDPHSSYLNAKSFREMQVQTRGEFGGLGIEVTMDAGLVKVVSPIDDTPAFRAGIEPGDLVSHLDGEPVLGLTLAEAVEKMRGRVGTDIRLTIRRAGRPPFDVTITRAIIKIRSVRSRVEGKIGYLRVTTFNEQAEKGVKKVMAKFQEEIGDELQGIVLDLRNNPGGLLDQAVAIADVFLDKGEIVSTRSRRTEDTQRFNARPGDLANGVPMVVLINGGSASASEIVAGALQDHHRALVLGTKSFGKGSVQTIIPLSGHGAMRLTTARYFTPSGRSIQAVGIEPDIVVEQARIEKVAQPARRREADLRGALDNGNAATDKSGEKKPEGTSKAKPDGADAGDAGKDGKKPAPEDYQLGRALDLLRGLSLFSQRISVKRS
;
A
#
# COMPACT_ATOMS: atom_id res chain seq x y z
N MET A 1 -89.74 -33.12 -1.68
CA MET A 1 -89.60 -34.52 -2.14
C MET A 1 -88.15 -34.75 -2.55
N LYS A 2 -87.56 -35.80 -1.98
CA LYS A 2 -86.36 -36.54 -2.33
C LYS A 2 -84.99 -35.87 -2.10
N THR A 3 -84.47 -36.13 -0.93
CA THR A 3 -83.15 -36.33 -0.43
C THR A 3 -82.20 -37.00 -1.43
N ARG A 4 -80.96 -36.48 -1.63
CA ARG A 4 -79.81 -37.34 -1.96
C ARG A 4 -78.59 -36.85 -1.18
N MET A 5 -78.24 -37.74 -0.23
CA MET A 5 -77.05 -37.69 0.56
C MET A 5 -75.85 -38.14 -0.30
N LEU A 6 -74.82 -37.35 -0.36
CA LEU A 6 -73.51 -37.67 -0.98
C LEU A 6 -72.42 -37.66 0.11
N LEU A 7 -71.92 -38.84 0.43
CA LEU A 7 -70.75 -39.11 1.25
C LEU A 7 -69.51 -38.60 0.56
N VAL A 8 -68.82 -37.73 1.20
CA VAL A 8 -67.44 -37.34 0.82
C VAL A 8 -66.49 -38.14 1.71
N ALA A 9 -65.80 -39.10 1.12
CA ALA A 9 -64.69 -39.83 1.73
C ALA A 9 -63.52 -38.97 1.80
N ALA A 10 -63.07 -38.53 2.99
CA ALA A 10 -61.84 -37.83 3.22
C ALA A 10 -60.63 -38.78 3.10
N MET A 11 -59.91 -38.73 2.02
CA MET A 11 -58.64 -39.42 1.80
C MET A 11 -57.52 -38.63 2.48
N VAL A 12 -57.09 -39.07 3.66
CA VAL A 12 -55.92 -38.55 4.36
C VAL A 12 -54.69 -39.07 3.63
N ALA A 13 -54.11 -38.25 2.73
CA ALA A 13 -52.78 -38.46 2.18
C ALA A 13 -51.74 -38.06 3.22
N LEU A 14 -51.13 -39.04 3.86
CA LEU A 14 -49.93 -38.84 4.71
C LEU A 14 -48.78 -38.42 3.82
N LEU A 15 -48.49 -37.11 3.72
CA LEU A 15 -47.29 -36.55 3.13
C LEU A 15 -46.10 -36.88 4.06
N VAL A 16 -45.38 -37.93 3.73
CA VAL A 16 -44.05 -38.21 4.27
C VAL A 16 -43.12 -37.17 3.63
N LEU A 17 -42.92 -36.03 4.32
CA LEU A 17 -41.86 -35.12 4.01
C LEU A 17 -40.52 -35.80 4.33
N PRO A 18 -39.54 -35.85 3.39
CA PRO A 18 -38.21 -36.29 3.75
C PRO A 18 -37.69 -35.29 4.79
N ARG A 19 -37.36 -35.78 5.98
CA ARG A 19 -36.56 -35.07 6.94
C ARG A 19 -35.26 -34.76 6.23
N ALA A 20 -35.03 -33.48 5.92
CA ALA A 20 -33.72 -33.00 5.64
C ALA A 20 -32.84 -33.31 6.84
N ASP A 21 -31.91 -34.22 6.69
CA ASP A 21 -30.85 -34.47 7.65
C ASP A 21 -30.14 -33.12 7.86
N ALA A 22 -30.47 -32.49 8.99
CA ALA A 22 -29.69 -31.36 9.48
C ALA A 22 -28.26 -31.87 9.62
N ALA A 23 -27.37 -31.26 8.86
CA ALA A 23 -25.96 -31.58 8.83
C ALA A 23 -25.43 -31.80 10.25
N GLU A 24 -24.95 -32.99 10.51
CA GLU A 24 -24.25 -33.38 11.74
C GLU A 24 -22.98 -32.52 11.89
N SER A 25 -23.16 -31.33 12.44
CA SER A 25 -22.09 -30.49 12.95
C SER A 25 -21.87 -30.91 14.40
N GLY A 26 -20.82 -31.70 14.64
CA GLY A 26 -20.36 -31.99 15.99
C GLY A 26 -20.53 -33.44 16.48
N LYS A 27 -20.06 -34.42 15.71
CA LYS A 27 -19.67 -35.68 16.32
C LYS A 27 -18.50 -35.45 17.25
N ASN A 28 -18.72 -35.46 18.56
CA ASN A 28 -17.67 -35.64 19.56
C ASN A 28 -16.83 -36.86 19.17
N ASN A 29 -15.74 -36.65 18.46
CA ASN A 29 -14.88 -37.74 18.03
C ASN A 29 -14.05 -38.19 19.24
N PRO A 30 -14.23 -39.41 19.76
CA PRO A 30 -13.44 -39.93 20.91
C PRO A 30 -11.93 -39.81 20.69
N ASP A 31 -11.49 -39.90 19.44
CA ASP A 31 -10.09 -39.72 19.07
C ASP A 31 -9.58 -38.28 19.29
N THR A 32 -10.43 -37.28 19.07
CA THR A 32 -10.07 -35.88 19.34
C THR A 32 -9.79 -35.65 20.83
N TYR A 33 -10.65 -36.21 21.71
CA TYR A 33 -10.42 -36.08 23.16
C TYR A 33 -9.16 -36.83 23.60
N ARG A 34 -8.90 -38.01 23.02
CA ARG A 34 -7.66 -38.76 23.30
C ARG A 34 -6.41 -37.95 22.92
N LEU A 35 -6.43 -37.24 21.78
CA LEU A 35 -5.32 -36.37 21.33
C LEU A 35 -5.18 -35.13 22.21
N LEU A 36 -6.29 -34.55 22.69
CA LEU A 36 -6.25 -33.44 23.65
C LEU A 36 -5.66 -33.87 25.00
N ASN A 37 -5.99 -35.08 25.47
CA ASN A 37 -5.37 -35.64 26.68
C ASN A 37 -3.86 -35.83 26.48
N LEU A 38 -3.45 -36.40 25.33
CA LEU A 38 -2.01 -36.53 25.00
C LEU A 38 -1.29 -35.17 25.03
N PHE A 39 -1.95 -34.13 24.47
CA PHE A 39 -1.40 -32.75 24.53
C PHE A 39 -1.25 -32.29 25.98
N GLY A 40 -2.26 -32.52 26.83
CA GLY A 40 -2.22 -32.18 28.25
C GLY A 40 -1.09 -32.91 28.99
N ASP A 41 -0.91 -34.22 28.75
CA ASP A 41 0.15 -35.02 29.36
C ASP A 41 1.53 -34.50 28.95
N VAL A 42 1.73 -34.13 27.69
CA VAL A 42 3.00 -33.54 27.20
C VAL A 42 3.24 -32.18 27.83
N PHE A 43 2.21 -31.33 27.90
CA PHE A 43 2.28 -30.00 28.50
C PHE A 43 2.72 -30.08 29.98
N GLU A 44 2.04 -30.94 30.77
CA GLU A 44 2.40 -31.15 32.19
C GLU A 44 3.82 -31.64 32.35
N ARG A 45 4.29 -32.56 31.48
CA ARG A 45 5.62 -33.09 31.52
C ARG A 45 6.70 -32.07 31.20
N VAL A 46 6.46 -31.24 30.19
CA VAL A 46 7.34 -30.11 29.84
C VAL A 46 7.46 -29.14 31.03
N ARG A 47 6.31 -28.79 31.63
CA ARG A 47 6.27 -27.90 32.78
C ARG A 47 7.01 -28.43 33.98
N ALA A 48 6.94 -29.77 34.23
CA ALA A 48 7.54 -30.41 35.37
C ALA A 48 9.04 -30.73 35.21
N ASP A 49 9.45 -31.16 34.00
CA ASP A 49 10.76 -31.81 33.79
C ASP A 49 11.73 -30.99 32.93
N TYR A 50 11.28 -29.85 32.31
CA TYR A 50 12.19 -29.04 31.51
C TYR A 50 13.26 -28.37 32.38
N VAL A 51 14.47 -28.24 31.83
CA VAL A 51 15.66 -27.76 32.54
C VAL A 51 15.56 -26.32 33.06
N GLU A 52 14.74 -25.50 32.42
CA GLU A 52 14.50 -24.12 32.81
C GLU A 52 13.00 -23.91 33.10
N GLU A 53 12.68 -22.98 33.99
CA GLU A 53 11.30 -22.65 34.30
C GLU A 53 10.62 -21.95 33.11
N ALA A 54 9.56 -22.57 32.54
CA ALA A 54 8.79 -22.01 31.45
C ALA A 54 7.40 -21.62 31.95
N SER A 55 6.93 -20.42 31.56
CA SER A 55 5.58 -19.99 31.93
C SER A 55 4.51 -20.74 31.15
N ASP A 56 3.39 -21.03 31.81
CA ASP A 56 2.24 -21.67 31.17
C ASP A 56 1.75 -20.86 29.96
N GLN A 57 1.79 -19.53 30.05
CA GLN A 57 1.41 -18.63 28.97
C GLN A 57 2.29 -18.82 27.73
N ASP A 58 3.62 -18.83 27.91
CA ASP A 58 4.57 -18.98 26.80
C ASP A 58 4.44 -20.33 26.12
N LEU A 59 4.24 -21.41 26.89
CA LEU A 59 4.04 -22.75 26.36
C LEU A 59 2.74 -22.85 25.53
N ILE A 60 1.64 -22.30 26.02
CA ILE A 60 0.36 -22.27 25.31
C ILE A 60 0.42 -21.38 24.05
N GLU A 61 1.03 -20.17 24.14
CA GLU A 61 1.20 -19.30 22.98
C GLU A 61 2.08 -19.95 21.90
N ALA A 62 3.14 -20.66 22.30
CA ALA A 62 3.99 -21.43 21.40
C ALA A 62 3.23 -22.57 20.71
N ALA A 63 2.40 -23.32 21.45
CA ALA A 63 1.59 -24.40 20.92
C ALA A 63 0.54 -23.89 19.91
N ILE A 64 -0.17 -22.80 20.23
CA ILE A 64 -1.14 -22.16 19.34
C ILE A 64 -0.42 -21.64 18.09
N THR A 65 0.73 -21.01 18.24
CA THR A 65 1.53 -20.52 17.13
C THR A 65 1.98 -21.67 16.23
N GLY A 66 2.48 -22.76 16.80
CA GLY A 66 2.87 -23.96 16.05
C GLY A 66 1.70 -24.54 15.25
N MET A 67 0.54 -24.67 15.87
CA MET A 67 -0.68 -25.15 15.18
C MET A 67 -1.07 -24.26 14.00
N LEU A 68 -1.09 -22.93 14.18
CA LEU A 68 -1.51 -22.00 13.12
C LEU A 68 -0.50 -21.94 11.97
N THR A 69 0.80 -21.87 12.29
CA THR A 69 1.86 -21.81 11.28
C THR A 69 2.03 -23.10 10.50
N SER A 70 1.56 -24.24 11.02
CA SER A 70 1.53 -25.52 10.29
C SER A 70 0.49 -25.55 9.16
N LEU A 71 -0.50 -24.64 9.16
CA LEU A 71 -1.55 -24.58 8.14
C LEU A 71 -1.08 -23.87 6.86
N ASP A 72 -0.48 -22.71 7.03
CA ASP A 72 0.04 -21.89 5.95
C ASP A 72 0.94 -20.74 6.52
N PRO A 73 1.76 -20.06 5.69
CA PRO A 73 2.69 -19.02 6.17
C PRO A 73 2.00 -17.71 6.61
N HIS A 74 0.69 -17.60 6.48
CA HIS A 74 -0.06 -16.37 6.78
C HIS A 74 -0.97 -16.49 8.01
N SER A 75 -1.31 -17.71 8.41
CA SER A 75 -2.04 -17.97 9.65
C SER A 75 -1.11 -17.82 10.85
N SER A 76 -1.54 -17.10 11.88
CA SER A 76 -0.70 -16.82 13.05
C SER A 76 -1.52 -16.41 14.27
N TYR A 77 -0.95 -16.62 15.43
CA TYR A 77 -1.43 -16.03 16.68
C TYR A 77 -0.88 -14.61 16.84
N LEU A 78 -1.72 -13.71 17.28
CA LEU A 78 -1.38 -12.33 17.61
C LEU A 78 -1.64 -12.12 19.10
N ASN A 79 -0.59 -12.00 19.92
CA ASN A 79 -0.77 -11.62 21.30
C ASN A 79 -1.37 -10.22 21.43
N ALA A 80 -1.77 -9.81 22.62
CA ALA A 80 -2.46 -8.54 22.85
C ALA A 80 -1.69 -7.32 22.31
N LYS A 81 -0.35 -7.33 22.34
CA LYS A 81 0.51 -6.27 21.79
C LYS A 81 0.46 -6.26 20.27
N SER A 82 0.77 -7.38 19.62
CA SER A 82 0.77 -7.52 18.16
C SER A 82 -0.62 -7.24 17.56
N PHE A 83 -1.69 -7.63 18.27
CA PHE A 83 -3.05 -7.33 17.83
C PHE A 83 -3.34 -5.83 17.86
N ARG A 84 -2.93 -5.10 18.90
CA ARG A 84 -3.06 -3.63 18.95
C ARG A 84 -2.25 -2.94 17.84
N GLU A 85 -1.02 -3.38 17.62
CA GLU A 85 -0.18 -2.85 16.53
C GLU A 85 -0.83 -3.05 15.15
N MET A 86 -1.36 -4.24 14.90
CA MET A 86 -2.11 -4.53 13.68
C MET A 86 -3.34 -3.63 13.53
N GLN A 87 -4.12 -3.41 14.61
CA GLN A 87 -5.27 -2.50 14.58
C GLN A 87 -4.87 -1.07 14.23
N VAL A 88 -3.73 -0.57 14.76
CA VAL A 88 -3.19 0.74 14.41
C VAL A 88 -2.85 0.83 12.93
N GLN A 89 -2.15 -0.18 12.39
CA GLN A 89 -1.81 -0.23 10.96
C GLN A 89 -3.06 -0.29 10.07
N THR A 90 -4.05 -1.07 10.47
CA THR A 90 -5.33 -1.22 9.77
C THR A 90 -6.13 0.09 9.74
N ARG A 91 -6.27 0.76 10.87
CA ARG A 91 -6.94 2.07 10.96
C ARG A 91 -6.17 3.16 10.21
N GLY A 92 -4.85 3.01 10.09
CA GLY A 92 -3.99 4.03 9.48
C GLY A 92 -3.90 5.30 10.32
N GLU A 93 -4.22 5.20 11.62
CA GLU A 93 -4.13 6.31 12.57
C GLU A 93 -3.85 5.79 13.98
N PHE A 94 -3.17 6.61 14.78
CA PHE A 94 -2.86 6.29 16.18
C PHE A 94 -2.76 7.56 17.02
N GLY A 95 -2.94 7.40 18.34
CA GLY A 95 -2.70 8.47 19.30
C GLY A 95 -1.20 8.65 19.53
N GLY A 96 -0.67 9.84 19.26
CA GLY A 96 0.76 10.11 19.36
C GLY A 96 1.10 11.58 19.13
N LEU A 97 2.39 11.84 18.85
CA LEU A 97 2.97 13.17 18.75
C LEU A 97 3.11 13.66 17.31
N GLY A 98 3.26 12.73 16.36
CA GLY A 98 3.47 13.06 14.95
C GLY A 98 4.92 13.41 14.64
N ILE A 99 5.86 12.57 15.07
CA ILE A 99 7.29 12.67 14.76
C ILE A 99 7.81 11.39 14.14
N GLU A 100 8.70 11.54 13.18
CA GLU A 100 9.52 10.46 12.66
C GLU A 100 10.83 10.44 13.44
N VAL A 101 11.21 9.27 13.97
CA VAL A 101 12.33 9.14 14.90
C VAL A 101 13.26 7.99 14.54
N THR A 102 14.52 8.10 14.98
CA THR A 102 15.53 7.04 14.92
C THR A 102 16.32 7.03 16.24
N MET A 103 17.23 6.07 16.42
CA MET A 103 18.18 6.09 17.53
C MET A 103 19.50 6.73 17.08
N ASP A 104 20.06 7.58 17.95
CA ASP A 104 21.38 8.18 17.77
C ASP A 104 22.09 8.25 19.14
N ALA A 105 23.21 7.56 19.28
CA ALA A 105 24.00 7.47 20.52
C ALA A 105 23.17 7.14 21.79
N GLY A 106 22.17 6.23 21.68
CA GLY A 106 21.31 5.82 22.80
C GLY A 106 20.19 6.81 23.15
N LEU A 107 20.02 7.87 22.39
CA LEU A 107 18.92 8.83 22.50
C LEU A 107 17.97 8.72 21.30
N VAL A 108 16.74 9.14 21.47
CA VAL A 108 15.75 9.20 20.37
C VAL A 108 15.96 10.50 19.61
N LYS A 109 16.42 10.40 18.34
CA LYS A 109 16.62 11.52 17.45
C LYS A 109 15.38 11.76 16.58
N VAL A 110 14.91 12.99 16.56
CA VAL A 110 13.87 13.44 15.65
C VAL A 110 14.45 13.57 14.25
N VAL A 111 13.96 12.74 13.31
CA VAL A 111 14.27 12.87 11.88
C VAL A 111 13.50 14.05 11.30
N SER A 112 12.18 14.08 11.57
CA SER A 112 11.30 15.17 11.17
C SER A 112 10.00 15.13 11.97
N PRO A 113 9.47 16.28 12.43
CA PRO A 113 8.09 16.38 12.81
C PRO A 113 7.21 16.32 11.55
N ILE A 114 6.03 15.71 11.67
CA ILE A 114 5.02 15.67 10.61
C ILE A 114 4.22 16.97 10.65
N ASP A 115 4.04 17.62 9.50
CA ASP A 115 3.28 18.88 9.40
C ASP A 115 1.87 18.75 10.04
N ASP A 116 1.39 19.82 10.66
CA ASP A 116 0.09 19.91 11.31
C ASP A 116 -0.16 18.93 12.47
N THR A 117 0.90 18.33 13.01
CA THR A 117 0.81 17.46 14.19
C THR A 117 1.11 18.19 15.51
N PRO A 118 0.80 17.58 16.67
CA PRO A 118 1.12 18.19 17.96
C PRO A 118 2.60 18.56 18.13
N ALA A 119 3.51 17.68 17.72
CA ALA A 119 4.95 17.93 17.85
C ALA A 119 5.40 19.09 16.96
N PHE A 120 4.89 19.18 15.73
CA PHE A 120 5.15 20.32 14.84
C PHE A 120 4.70 21.64 15.46
N ARG A 121 3.47 21.68 16.00
CA ARG A 121 2.94 22.88 16.67
C ARG A 121 3.65 23.23 17.97
N ALA A 122 4.22 22.23 18.66
CA ALA A 122 5.04 22.42 19.85
C ALA A 122 6.49 22.88 19.56
N GLY A 123 6.85 23.05 18.28
CA GLY A 123 8.17 23.54 17.88
C GLY A 123 9.28 22.51 17.98
N ILE A 124 8.97 21.23 17.86
CA ILE A 124 9.97 20.16 17.69
C ILE A 124 10.61 20.31 16.31
N GLU A 125 11.93 20.18 16.24
CA GLU A 125 12.70 20.39 15.02
C GLU A 125 13.49 19.14 14.59
N PRO A 126 13.79 18.98 13.29
CA PRO A 126 14.71 17.94 12.83
C PRO A 126 16.07 18.04 13.54
N GLY A 127 16.58 16.91 14.01
CA GLY A 127 17.85 16.83 14.74
C GLY A 127 17.73 16.97 16.25
N ASP A 128 16.56 17.29 16.81
CA ASP A 128 16.31 17.25 18.24
C ASP A 128 16.59 15.85 18.81
N LEU A 129 17.20 15.80 19.99
CA LEU A 129 17.45 14.55 20.71
C LEU A 129 16.55 14.53 21.96
N VAL A 130 15.64 13.56 22.02
CA VAL A 130 14.81 13.30 23.20
C VAL A 130 15.63 12.47 24.18
N SER A 131 15.86 12.99 25.37
CA SER A 131 16.64 12.34 26.44
C SER A 131 15.78 11.71 27.52
N HIS A 132 14.58 12.26 27.79
CA HIS A 132 13.63 11.73 28.78
C HIS A 132 12.20 11.81 28.25
N LEU A 133 11.38 10.85 28.70
CA LEU A 133 9.94 10.76 28.49
C LEU A 133 9.27 10.73 29.86
N ASP A 134 8.45 11.73 30.17
CA ASP A 134 7.80 11.93 31.48
C ASP A 134 8.79 11.89 32.68
N GLY A 135 10.04 12.31 32.45
CA GLY A 135 11.12 12.30 33.44
C GLY A 135 11.93 10.99 33.50
N GLU A 136 11.51 9.94 32.78
CA GLU A 136 12.27 8.69 32.67
C GLU A 136 13.30 8.78 31.53
N PRO A 137 14.57 8.39 31.76
CA PRO A 137 15.57 8.43 30.71
C PRO A 137 15.26 7.44 29.58
N VAL A 138 15.52 7.85 28.34
CA VAL A 138 15.38 6.95 27.15
C VAL A 138 16.61 6.07 26.94
N LEU A 139 17.71 6.38 27.63
CA LEU A 139 18.95 5.61 27.54
C LEU A 139 18.70 4.18 28.02
N GLY A 140 19.06 3.19 27.20
CA GLY A 140 18.82 1.78 27.46
C GLY A 140 17.51 1.22 26.88
N LEU A 141 16.62 2.09 26.37
CA LEU A 141 15.43 1.65 25.65
C LEU A 141 15.77 1.35 24.18
N THR A 142 15.08 0.39 23.62
CA THR A 142 15.01 0.21 22.17
C THR A 142 14.15 1.31 21.53
N LEU A 143 14.30 1.56 20.22
CA LEU A 143 13.45 2.48 19.50
C LEU A 143 11.96 2.13 19.64
N ALA A 144 11.63 0.84 19.59
CA ALA A 144 10.25 0.37 19.71
C ALA A 144 9.63 0.70 21.07
N GLU A 145 10.38 0.49 22.17
CA GLU A 145 9.94 0.83 23.52
C GLU A 145 9.77 2.34 23.71
N ALA A 146 10.70 3.14 23.20
CA ALA A 146 10.59 4.60 23.25
C ALA A 146 9.36 5.10 22.45
N VAL A 147 9.12 4.55 21.26
CA VAL A 147 7.94 4.86 20.43
C VAL A 147 6.65 4.46 21.15
N GLU A 148 6.62 3.28 21.81
CA GLU A 148 5.44 2.83 22.55
C GLU A 148 5.12 3.79 23.72
N LYS A 149 6.14 4.27 24.46
CA LYS A 149 5.96 5.29 25.51
C LYS A 149 5.50 6.64 24.96
N MET A 150 5.97 7.05 23.78
CA MET A 150 5.54 8.28 23.12
C MET A 150 4.09 8.20 22.58
N ARG A 151 3.64 7.00 22.18
CA ARG A 151 2.24 6.75 21.85
C ARG A 151 1.37 6.77 23.11
N GLY A 152 0.07 6.83 22.93
CA GLY A 152 -0.87 6.76 24.03
C GLY A 152 -2.26 7.26 23.65
N ARG A 153 -3.13 7.34 24.65
CA ARG A 153 -4.52 7.78 24.45
C ARG A 153 -4.55 9.23 23.98
N VAL A 154 -5.35 9.52 22.96
CA VAL A 154 -5.59 10.88 22.48
C VAL A 154 -6.10 11.77 23.62
N GLY A 155 -5.59 13.00 23.69
CA GLY A 155 -5.91 13.96 24.72
C GLY A 155 -5.10 13.82 26.02
N THR A 156 -4.18 12.85 26.11
CA THR A 156 -3.23 12.77 27.24
C THR A 156 -1.94 13.49 26.93
N ASP A 157 -1.31 14.09 27.92
CA ASP A 157 -0.05 14.79 27.79
C ASP A 157 1.15 13.84 27.95
N ILE A 158 2.27 14.21 27.33
CA ILE A 158 3.59 13.65 27.58
C ILE A 158 4.60 14.79 27.64
N ARG A 159 5.54 14.70 28.58
CA ARG A 159 6.66 15.63 28.70
C ARG A 159 7.92 15.03 28.08
N LEU A 160 8.48 15.73 27.11
CA LEU A 160 9.74 15.38 26.45
C LEU A 160 10.85 16.30 26.95
N THR A 161 11.97 15.77 27.41
CA THR A 161 13.18 16.58 27.63
C THR A 161 14.03 16.54 26.35
N ILE A 162 14.16 17.70 25.71
CA ILE A 162 14.82 17.88 24.43
C ILE A 162 16.24 18.43 24.64
N ARG A 163 17.18 17.84 23.88
CA ARG A 163 18.53 18.40 23.68
C ARG A 163 18.63 18.89 22.25
N ARG A 164 18.82 20.18 22.08
CA ARG A 164 18.99 20.86 20.77
C ARG A 164 20.34 21.55 20.73
N ALA A 165 21.04 21.46 19.61
CA ALA A 165 22.34 22.13 19.43
C ALA A 165 22.23 23.63 19.73
N GLY A 166 23.19 24.14 20.51
CA GLY A 166 23.26 25.57 20.86
C GLY A 166 22.26 26.02 21.95
N ARG A 167 21.54 25.11 22.62
CA ARG A 167 20.61 25.43 23.73
C ARG A 167 20.80 24.48 24.92
N PRO A 168 20.58 24.94 26.17
CA PRO A 168 20.43 24.04 27.30
C PRO A 168 19.27 23.07 27.09
N PRO A 169 19.30 21.88 27.69
CA PRO A 169 18.14 20.98 27.69
C PRO A 169 16.88 21.69 28.19
N PHE A 170 15.75 21.46 27.54
CA PHE A 170 14.46 22.06 27.89
C PHE A 170 13.32 21.06 27.77
N ASP A 171 12.27 21.27 28.55
CA ASP A 171 11.10 20.40 28.54
C ASP A 171 10.03 20.96 27.58
N VAL A 172 9.38 20.05 26.84
CA VAL A 172 8.23 20.33 25.98
C VAL A 172 7.12 19.38 26.37
N THR A 173 5.97 19.91 26.76
CA THR A 173 4.75 19.12 26.99
C THR A 173 3.91 19.10 25.74
N ILE A 174 3.55 17.90 25.27
CA ILE A 174 2.78 17.70 24.05
C ILE A 174 1.55 16.87 24.34
N THR A 175 0.37 17.39 24.00
CA THR A 175 -0.87 16.64 24.09
C THR A 175 -0.99 15.69 22.88
N ARG A 176 -1.14 14.39 23.13
CA ARG A 176 -1.27 13.39 22.07
C ARG A 176 -2.55 13.64 21.27
N ALA A 177 -2.43 13.58 19.94
CA ALA A 177 -3.56 13.68 19.02
C ALA A 177 -3.60 12.49 18.06
N ILE A 178 -4.65 12.41 17.25
CA ILE A 178 -4.76 11.43 16.17
C ILE A 178 -3.73 11.78 15.09
N ILE A 179 -2.78 10.89 14.86
CA ILE A 179 -1.78 10.98 13.79
C ILE A 179 -2.19 10.05 12.65
N LYS A 180 -2.45 10.61 11.47
CA LYS A 180 -2.84 9.83 10.30
C LYS A 180 -1.62 9.39 9.49
N ILE A 181 -1.55 8.10 9.18
CA ILE A 181 -0.51 7.54 8.33
C ILE A 181 -0.85 7.89 6.88
N ARG A 182 0.03 8.61 6.20
CA ARG A 182 -0.15 8.94 4.78
C ARG A 182 0.05 7.70 3.92
N SER A 183 -1.05 6.99 3.63
CA SER A 183 -1.07 5.83 2.72
C SER A 183 -1.13 6.20 1.24
N VAL A 184 -1.43 7.47 0.92
CA VAL A 184 -1.56 7.97 -0.45
C VAL A 184 -0.64 9.18 -0.65
N ARG A 185 0.14 9.15 -1.72
CA ARG A 185 1.02 10.26 -2.15
C ARG A 185 0.70 10.61 -3.59
N SER A 186 0.84 11.88 -3.96
CA SER A 186 0.57 12.33 -5.32
C SER A 186 1.47 13.47 -5.74
N ARG A 187 1.64 13.61 -7.05
CA ARG A 187 2.23 14.77 -7.71
C ARG A 187 1.72 14.85 -9.16
N VAL A 188 1.92 15.98 -9.78
CA VAL A 188 1.59 16.19 -11.19
C VAL A 188 2.88 16.11 -12.01
N GLU A 189 2.87 15.37 -13.10
CA GLU A 189 3.95 15.19 -14.06
C GLU A 189 3.55 15.75 -15.44
N GLY A 190 3.60 17.07 -15.57
CA GLY A 190 3.03 17.79 -16.71
C GLY A 190 1.51 17.75 -16.67
N LYS A 191 0.87 17.06 -17.64
CA LYS A 191 -0.58 16.84 -17.70
C LYS A 191 -0.99 15.41 -17.25
N ILE A 192 -0.14 14.71 -16.53
CA ILE A 192 -0.38 13.36 -16.03
C ILE A 192 -0.41 13.39 -14.50
N GLY A 193 -1.45 12.79 -13.91
CA GLY A 193 -1.56 12.60 -12.47
C GLY A 193 -0.77 11.36 -12.03
N TYR A 194 0.20 11.53 -11.11
CA TYR A 194 0.87 10.43 -10.44
C TYR A 194 0.27 10.23 -9.05
N LEU A 195 -0.25 9.03 -8.81
CA LEU A 195 -0.91 8.61 -7.59
C LEU A 195 -0.24 7.33 -7.07
N ARG A 196 0.33 7.35 -5.86
CA ARG A 196 0.95 6.19 -5.23
C ARG A 196 0.16 5.79 -3.98
N VAL A 197 -0.25 4.53 -3.91
CA VAL A 197 -0.83 3.91 -2.72
C VAL A 197 0.21 3.00 -2.09
N THR A 198 0.61 3.27 -0.84
CA THR A 198 1.67 2.52 -0.15
C THR A 198 1.13 1.39 0.74
N THR A 199 -0.13 1.49 1.16
CA THR A 199 -0.84 0.46 1.93
C THR A 199 -2.36 0.71 1.86
N PHE A 200 -3.15 -0.33 2.02
CA PHE A 200 -4.62 -0.27 2.01
C PHE A 200 -5.16 -0.27 3.44
N ASN A 201 -5.02 0.85 4.15
CA ASN A 201 -5.64 1.10 5.45
C ASN A 201 -6.96 1.87 5.29
N GLU A 202 -7.74 2.07 6.37
CA GLU A 202 -9.05 2.75 6.37
C GLU A 202 -9.02 4.20 5.83
N GLN A 203 -7.83 4.80 5.64
CA GLN A 203 -7.65 6.15 5.10
C GLN A 203 -7.35 6.17 3.60
N ALA A 204 -7.10 4.99 2.99
CA ALA A 204 -6.58 4.90 1.62
C ALA A 204 -7.58 5.38 0.57
N GLU A 205 -8.85 4.95 0.63
CA GLU A 205 -9.92 5.40 -0.27
C GLU A 205 -10.09 6.92 -0.22
N LYS A 206 -10.21 7.48 1.00
CA LYS A 206 -10.35 8.94 1.17
C LYS A 206 -9.15 9.69 0.59
N GLY A 207 -7.95 9.12 0.78
CA GLY A 207 -6.71 9.66 0.20
C GLY A 207 -6.76 9.68 -1.32
N VAL A 208 -7.17 8.59 -1.96
CA VAL A 208 -7.31 8.50 -3.42
C VAL A 208 -8.33 9.50 -3.94
N LYS A 209 -9.54 9.54 -3.36
CA LYS A 209 -10.58 10.50 -3.75
C LYS A 209 -10.14 11.96 -3.63
N LYS A 210 -9.43 12.30 -2.54
CA LYS A 210 -8.84 13.64 -2.37
C LYS A 210 -7.83 13.96 -3.45
N VAL A 211 -6.99 13.00 -3.84
CA VAL A 211 -6.00 13.18 -4.90
C VAL A 211 -6.68 13.35 -6.27
N MET A 212 -7.72 12.58 -6.56
CA MET A 212 -8.49 12.73 -7.80
C MET A 212 -9.14 14.12 -7.90
N ALA A 213 -9.74 14.62 -6.81
CA ALA A 213 -10.28 15.98 -6.76
C ALA A 213 -9.18 17.03 -6.98
N LYS A 214 -7.99 16.83 -6.40
CA LYS A 214 -6.82 17.70 -6.62
C LYS A 214 -6.37 17.71 -8.09
N PHE A 215 -6.31 16.57 -8.76
CA PHE A 215 -5.98 16.52 -10.18
C PHE A 215 -7.01 17.25 -11.03
N GLN A 216 -8.31 17.13 -10.70
CA GLN A 216 -9.37 17.88 -11.37
C GLN A 216 -9.24 19.39 -11.14
N GLU A 217 -8.83 19.83 -9.95
CA GLU A 217 -8.61 21.25 -9.63
C GLU A 217 -7.37 21.82 -10.32
N GLU A 218 -6.23 21.07 -10.33
CA GLU A 218 -4.94 21.55 -10.85
C GLU A 218 -4.81 21.41 -12.37
N ILE A 219 -5.40 20.38 -12.97
CA ILE A 219 -5.23 20.06 -14.41
C ILE A 219 -6.55 20.19 -15.16
N GLY A 220 -7.68 19.85 -14.53
CA GLY A 220 -9.00 19.89 -15.14
C GLY A 220 -9.13 18.99 -16.37
N ASP A 221 -9.76 19.50 -17.41
CA ASP A 221 -10.01 18.77 -18.67
C ASP A 221 -8.73 18.50 -19.49
N GLU A 222 -7.61 19.08 -19.11
CA GLU A 222 -6.31 18.82 -19.74
C GLU A 222 -5.62 17.55 -19.22
N LEU A 223 -6.20 16.83 -18.27
CA LEU A 223 -5.65 15.58 -17.73
C LEU A 223 -5.52 14.52 -18.83
N GLN A 224 -4.28 14.17 -19.16
CA GLN A 224 -3.96 13.25 -20.26
C GLN A 224 -3.79 11.79 -19.82
N GLY A 225 -3.65 11.55 -18.54
CA GLY A 225 -3.47 10.20 -18.02
C GLY A 225 -3.24 10.16 -16.52
N ILE A 226 -3.37 8.95 -15.94
CA ILE A 226 -3.12 8.68 -14.53
C ILE A 226 -2.16 7.50 -14.42
N VAL A 227 -1.11 7.66 -13.60
CA VAL A 227 -0.26 6.55 -13.15
C VAL A 227 -0.66 6.19 -11.72
N LEU A 228 -1.17 4.97 -11.52
CA LEU A 228 -1.43 4.39 -10.21
C LEU A 228 -0.25 3.50 -9.82
N ASP A 229 0.58 3.95 -8.88
CA ASP A 229 1.77 3.20 -8.43
C ASP A 229 1.45 2.35 -7.19
N LEU A 230 1.45 1.04 -7.38
CA LEU A 230 1.25 -0.01 -6.37
C LEU A 230 2.55 -0.78 -6.08
N ARG A 231 3.69 -0.36 -6.58
CA ARG A 231 4.98 -1.02 -6.34
C ARG A 231 5.35 -0.98 -4.85
N ASN A 232 5.88 -2.09 -4.35
CA ASN A 232 6.25 -2.28 -2.94
C ASN A 232 5.09 -2.05 -1.96
N ASN A 233 3.85 -2.26 -2.41
CA ASN A 233 2.68 -2.19 -1.57
C ASN A 233 2.22 -3.62 -1.19
N PRO A 234 2.41 -4.07 0.07
CA PRO A 234 2.11 -5.44 0.48
C PRO A 234 0.60 -5.73 0.61
N GLY A 235 -0.26 -4.74 0.33
CA GLY A 235 -1.69 -4.84 0.43
C GLY A 235 -2.29 -4.15 1.66
N GLY A 236 -3.27 -4.79 2.26
CA GLY A 236 -4.03 -4.32 3.42
C GLY A 236 -5.47 -4.81 3.38
N LEU A 237 -6.42 -3.93 3.71
CA LEU A 237 -7.83 -4.25 3.81
C LEU A 237 -8.48 -4.54 2.46
N LEU A 238 -9.29 -5.60 2.41
CA LEU A 238 -10.07 -5.98 1.23
C LEU A 238 -11.07 -4.89 0.81
N ASP A 239 -11.81 -4.35 1.77
CA ASP A 239 -12.80 -3.29 1.53
C ASP A 239 -12.16 -2.04 0.93
N GLN A 240 -10.94 -1.70 1.33
CA GLN A 240 -10.18 -0.58 0.75
C GLN A 240 -9.68 -0.89 -0.67
N ALA A 241 -9.30 -2.14 -0.96
CA ALA A 241 -8.98 -2.54 -2.33
C ALA A 241 -10.19 -2.43 -3.25
N VAL A 242 -11.35 -2.94 -2.77
CA VAL A 242 -12.62 -2.83 -3.48
C VAL A 242 -12.99 -1.36 -3.70
N ALA A 243 -12.94 -0.52 -2.66
CA ALA A 243 -13.29 0.88 -2.75
C ALA A 243 -12.36 1.68 -3.68
N ILE A 244 -11.05 1.36 -3.71
CA ILE A 244 -10.10 2.03 -4.61
C ILE A 244 -10.28 1.57 -6.06
N ALA A 245 -10.55 0.28 -6.31
CA ALA A 245 -10.88 -0.18 -7.66
C ALA A 245 -12.19 0.45 -8.17
N ASP A 246 -13.20 0.58 -7.29
CA ASP A 246 -14.49 1.22 -7.53
C ASP A 246 -14.35 2.69 -7.98
N VAL A 247 -13.33 3.41 -7.48
CA VAL A 247 -13.03 4.81 -7.91
C VAL A 247 -12.83 4.93 -9.42
N PHE A 248 -12.33 3.87 -10.07
CA PHE A 248 -11.92 3.86 -11.48
C PHE A 248 -12.77 2.96 -12.37
N LEU A 249 -13.80 2.31 -11.83
CA LEU A 249 -14.68 1.39 -12.56
C LEU A 249 -16.13 1.86 -12.48
N ASP A 250 -16.88 1.74 -13.58
CA ASP A 250 -18.31 2.07 -13.61
C ASP A 250 -19.21 0.88 -13.26
N LYS A 251 -18.74 -0.34 -13.50
CA LYS A 251 -19.53 -1.57 -13.36
C LYS A 251 -18.67 -2.81 -13.41
N GLY A 252 -19.26 -3.92 -13.02
CA GLY A 252 -18.68 -5.26 -13.11
C GLY A 252 -18.09 -5.72 -11.77
N GLU A 253 -17.71 -6.98 -11.72
CA GLU A 253 -17.07 -7.57 -10.54
C GLU A 253 -15.67 -7.00 -10.37
N ILE A 254 -15.28 -6.66 -9.13
CA ILE A 254 -13.94 -6.24 -8.76
C ILE A 254 -13.12 -7.45 -8.32
N VAL A 255 -13.70 -8.26 -7.44
CA VAL A 255 -13.06 -9.45 -6.87
C VAL A 255 -14.12 -10.39 -6.33
N SER A 256 -13.86 -11.70 -6.36
CA SER A 256 -14.62 -12.68 -5.58
C SER A 256 -13.73 -13.43 -4.61
N THR A 257 -14.33 -13.86 -3.48
CA THR A 257 -13.68 -14.72 -2.50
C THR A 257 -14.36 -16.07 -2.49
N ARG A 258 -13.59 -17.17 -2.44
CA ARG A 258 -14.10 -18.53 -2.35
C ARG A 258 -13.48 -19.21 -1.14
N SER A 259 -14.33 -19.72 -0.25
CA SER A 259 -13.94 -20.45 0.95
C SER A 259 -14.12 -21.97 0.77
N ARG A 260 -13.87 -22.74 1.84
CA ARG A 260 -14.15 -24.17 1.87
C ARG A 260 -15.65 -24.49 1.72
N ARG A 261 -16.51 -23.58 2.19
CA ARG A 261 -17.96 -23.67 2.04
C ARG A 261 -18.38 -22.78 0.89
N THR A 262 -19.10 -23.33 -0.08
CA THR A 262 -19.53 -22.59 -1.28
C THR A 262 -20.51 -21.46 -0.95
N GLU A 263 -21.30 -21.61 0.12
CA GLU A 263 -22.22 -20.59 0.61
C GLU A 263 -21.55 -19.32 1.13
N ASP A 264 -20.27 -19.40 1.54
CA ASP A 264 -19.47 -18.25 2.01
C ASP A 264 -18.79 -17.50 0.87
N THR A 265 -19.09 -17.83 -0.38
CA THR A 265 -18.55 -17.11 -1.54
C THR A 265 -19.11 -15.69 -1.59
N GLN A 266 -18.23 -14.70 -1.63
CA GLN A 266 -18.61 -13.29 -1.74
C GLN A 266 -18.14 -12.72 -3.08
N ARG A 267 -18.93 -11.81 -3.65
CA ARG A 267 -18.58 -11.04 -4.85
C ARG A 267 -18.72 -9.57 -4.58
N PHE A 268 -17.73 -8.82 -4.96
CA PHE A 268 -17.66 -7.37 -4.80
C PHE A 268 -17.72 -6.74 -6.19
N ASN A 269 -18.70 -5.87 -6.39
CA ASN A 269 -18.97 -5.23 -7.69
C ASN A 269 -18.73 -3.73 -7.61
N ALA A 270 -18.31 -3.13 -8.71
CA ALA A 270 -18.20 -1.70 -8.88
C ALA A 270 -19.59 -1.04 -8.96
N ARG A 271 -19.65 0.22 -8.52
CA ARG A 271 -20.79 1.12 -8.63
C ARG A 271 -20.51 2.15 -9.71
N PRO A 272 -21.54 2.71 -10.36
CA PRO A 272 -21.36 3.75 -11.36
C PRO A 272 -20.58 4.96 -10.79
N GLY A 273 -19.58 5.45 -11.53
CA GLY A 273 -18.85 6.66 -11.17
C GLY A 273 -17.33 6.58 -11.27
N ASP A 274 -16.78 6.39 -12.48
CA ASP A 274 -15.33 6.51 -12.73
C ASP A 274 -14.87 7.97 -12.50
N LEU A 275 -14.17 8.25 -11.40
CA LEU A 275 -13.65 9.58 -11.08
C LEU A 275 -12.53 10.05 -12.01
N ALA A 276 -11.98 9.17 -12.83
CA ALA A 276 -11.02 9.52 -13.87
C ALA A 276 -11.69 9.82 -15.23
N ASN A 277 -13.02 9.75 -15.31
CA ASN A 277 -13.80 10.07 -16.52
C ASN A 277 -13.25 9.40 -17.80
N GLY A 278 -12.82 8.14 -17.72
CA GLY A 278 -12.28 7.41 -18.86
C GLY A 278 -10.87 7.83 -19.30
N VAL A 279 -10.19 8.73 -18.60
CA VAL A 279 -8.80 9.11 -18.91
C VAL A 279 -7.90 7.87 -18.88
N PRO A 280 -6.97 7.69 -19.85
CA PRO A 280 -6.05 6.54 -19.88
C PRO A 280 -5.30 6.35 -18.58
N MET A 281 -5.14 5.08 -18.16
CA MET A 281 -4.46 4.74 -16.92
C MET A 281 -3.36 3.71 -17.12
N VAL A 282 -2.30 3.84 -16.35
CA VAL A 282 -1.25 2.83 -16.18
C VAL A 282 -1.13 2.47 -14.70
N VAL A 283 -1.16 1.19 -14.39
CA VAL A 283 -0.89 0.66 -13.04
C VAL A 283 0.53 0.12 -13.00
N LEU A 284 1.35 0.62 -12.07
CA LEU A 284 2.71 0.11 -11.84
C LEU A 284 2.69 -0.96 -10.74
N ILE A 285 3.25 -2.14 -11.05
CA ILE A 285 3.42 -3.24 -10.09
C ILE A 285 4.85 -3.77 -10.11
N ASN A 286 5.23 -4.48 -9.04
CA ASN A 286 6.46 -5.25 -8.95
C ASN A 286 6.29 -6.44 -7.98
N GLY A 287 7.34 -7.23 -7.76
CA GLY A 287 7.34 -8.36 -6.83
C GLY A 287 7.00 -8.01 -5.37
N GLY A 288 6.99 -6.73 -4.99
CA GLY A 288 6.52 -6.24 -3.69
C GLY A 288 5.04 -5.84 -3.66
N SER A 289 4.33 -5.92 -4.80
CA SER A 289 2.89 -5.69 -4.90
C SER A 289 2.14 -6.97 -4.54
N ALA A 290 1.36 -6.97 -3.45
CA ALA A 290 0.71 -8.17 -2.94
C ALA A 290 -0.74 -7.94 -2.50
N SER A 291 -1.56 -9.01 -2.49
CA SER A 291 -2.89 -9.05 -1.87
C SER A 291 -3.83 -7.95 -2.41
N ALA A 292 -4.22 -6.95 -1.61
CA ALA A 292 -5.08 -5.82 -2.01
C ALA A 292 -4.56 -5.08 -3.27
N SER A 293 -3.24 -4.94 -3.42
CA SER A 293 -2.63 -4.36 -4.63
C SER A 293 -2.90 -5.22 -5.87
N GLU A 294 -2.88 -6.54 -5.71
CA GLU A 294 -3.15 -7.48 -6.79
C GLU A 294 -4.63 -7.52 -7.15
N ILE A 295 -5.53 -7.30 -6.17
CA ILE A 295 -6.96 -7.14 -6.41
C ILE A 295 -7.21 -5.93 -7.30
N VAL A 296 -6.65 -4.76 -6.94
CA VAL A 296 -6.83 -3.52 -7.71
C VAL A 296 -6.22 -3.66 -9.11
N ALA A 297 -4.96 -4.13 -9.21
CA ALA A 297 -4.30 -4.30 -10.49
C ALA A 297 -5.05 -5.30 -11.40
N GLY A 298 -5.45 -6.46 -10.85
CA GLY A 298 -6.17 -7.49 -11.58
C GLY A 298 -7.57 -7.05 -12.02
N ALA A 299 -8.30 -6.32 -11.19
CA ALA A 299 -9.60 -5.76 -11.55
C ALA A 299 -9.48 -4.76 -12.70
N LEU A 300 -8.58 -3.79 -12.59
CA LEU A 300 -8.39 -2.77 -13.64
C LEU A 300 -7.85 -3.38 -14.95
N GLN A 301 -7.02 -4.43 -14.87
CA GLN A 301 -6.53 -5.17 -16.02
C GLN A 301 -7.66 -5.96 -16.71
N ASP A 302 -8.40 -6.78 -15.97
CA ASP A 302 -9.47 -7.63 -16.52
C ASP A 302 -10.60 -6.82 -17.14
N HIS A 303 -10.88 -5.61 -16.63
CA HIS A 303 -11.83 -4.65 -17.21
C HIS A 303 -11.25 -3.81 -18.35
N HIS A 304 -9.99 -4.01 -18.73
CA HIS A 304 -9.27 -3.16 -19.70
C HIS A 304 -9.33 -1.67 -19.36
N ARG A 305 -9.46 -1.34 -18.05
CA ARG A 305 -9.52 0.05 -17.60
C ARG A 305 -8.13 0.68 -17.52
N ALA A 306 -7.11 -0.13 -17.25
CA ALA A 306 -5.72 0.31 -17.17
C ALA A 306 -4.79 -0.72 -17.80
N LEU A 307 -3.65 -0.25 -18.31
CA LEU A 307 -2.53 -1.11 -18.66
C LEU A 307 -1.65 -1.33 -17.42
N VAL A 308 -1.36 -2.59 -17.13
CA VAL A 308 -0.47 -2.96 -16.03
C VAL A 308 0.96 -3.03 -16.55
N LEU A 309 1.87 -2.27 -15.93
CA LEU A 309 3.27 -2.13 -16.34
C LEU A 309 4.22 -2.43 -15.16
N GLY A 310 5.34 -3.06 -15.44
CA GLY A 310 6.38 -3.34 -14.44
C GLY A 310 6.81 -4.79 -14.47
N THR A 311 6.94 -5.40 -13.31
CA THR A 311 7.28 -6.83 -13.18
C THR A 311 6.17 -7.57 -12.46
N LYS A 312 6.12 -8.89 -12.62
CA LYS A 312 5.14 -9.77 -11.98
C LYS A 312 4.98 -9.49 -10.49
N SER A 313 3.74 -9.49 -10.01
CA SER A 313 3.42 -9.28 -8.60
C SER A 313 3.75 -10.51 -7.73
N PHE A 314 3.55 -10.39 -6.43
CA PHE A 314 3.96 -11.39 -5.43
C PHE A 314 3.17 -12.71 -5.52
N GLY A 315 1.86 -12.65 -5.74
CA GLY A 315 1.00 -13.83 -5.79
C GLY A 315 0.35 -14.22 -4.47
N LYS A 316 -0.04 -13.24 -3.64
CA LYS A 316 -0.78 -13.49 -2.40
C LYS A 316 -2.28 -13.41 -2.65
N GLY A 317 -2.89 -14.56 -2.96
CA GLY A 317 -4.33 -14.69 -3.22
C GLY A 317 -5.15 -15.22 -2.03
N SER A 318 -4.60 -15.21 -0.81
CA SER A 318 -5.27 -15.72 0.40
C SER A 318 -5.92 -14.60 1.23
N VAL A 319 -7.15 -14.88 1.71
CA VAL A 319 -7.92 -14.00 2.61
C VAL A 319 -7.60 -14.37 4.05
N GLN A 320 -7.12 -13.42 4.85
CA GLN A 320 -6.96 -13.60 6.28
C GLN A 320 -8.12 -12.96 7.04
N THR A 321 -8.78 -13.75 7.88
CA THR A 321 -9.77 -13.26 8.84
C THR A 321 -9.12 -13.11 10.19
N ILE A 322 -9.36 -11.98 10.84
CA ILE A 322 -8.91 -11.70 12.20
C ILE A 322 -10.03 -12.06 13.16
N ILE A 323 -9.78 -13.04 14.02
CA ILE A 323 -10.73 -13.53 15.01
C ILE A 323 -10.23 -13.16 16.40
N PRO A 324 -10.84 -12.14 17.07
CA PRO A 324 -10.43 -11.75 18.41
C PRO A 324 -10.64 -12.91 19.42
N LEU A 325 -9.65 -13.09 20.29
CA LEU A 325 -9.70 -14.03 21.40
C LEU A 325 -9.80 -13.21 22.70
N SER A 326 -10.93 -13.30 23.38
CA SER A 326 -11.23 -12.48 24.55
C SER A 326 -10.12 -12.58 25.61
N GLY A 327 -9.46 -11.44 25.90
CA GLY A 327 -8.37 -11.35 26.87
C GLY A 327 -6.99 -11.84 26.36
N HIS A 328 -6.91 -12.50 25.19
CA HIS A 328 -5.69 -13.19 24.73
C HIS A 328 -5.20 -12.75 23.34
N GLY A 329 -5.63 -11.56 22.86
CA GLY A 329 -5.22 -11.07 21.55
C GLY A 329 -6.14 -11.53 20.42
N ALA A 330 -5.60 -12.09 19.32
CA ALA A 330 -6.39 -12.54 18.18
C ALA A 330 -5.73 -13.69 17.41
N MET A 331 -6.52 -14.42 16.67
CA MET A 331 -6.08 -15.38 15.68
C MET A 331 -6.24 -14.77 14.29
N ARG A 332 -5.19 -14.78 13.49
CA ARG A 332 -5.23 -14.49 12.05
C ARG A 332 -5.25 -15.83 11.31
N LEU A 333 -6.31 -16.09 10.58
CA LEU A 333 -6.56 -17.37 9.93
C LEU A 333 -6.89 -17.18 8.45
N THR A 334 -6.29 -17.98 7.58
CA THR A 334 -6.64 -18.02 6.15
C THR A 334 -7.97 -18.74 5.99
N THR A 335 -9.00 -18.03 5.51
CA THR A 335 -10.37 -18.51 5.40
C THR A 335 -10.89 -18.65 3.97
N ALA A 336 -10.28 -17.94 3.00
CA ALA A 336 -10.70 -17.97 1.61
C ALA A 336 -9.54 -17.63 0.66
N ARG A 337 -9.81 -17.67 -0.65
CA ARG A 337 -8.92 -17.24 -1.71
C ARG A 337 -9.58 -16.18 -2.59
N TYR A 338 -8.77 -15.25 -3.13
CA TYR A 338 -9.19 -14.22 -4.07
C TYR A 338 -9.16 -14.72 -5.51
N PHE A 339 -10.14 -14.25 -6.28
CA PHE A 339 -10.23 -14.46 -7.73
C PHE A 339 -10.51 -13.12 -8.41
N THR A 340 -9.83 -12.85 -9.52
CA THR A 340 -10.07 -11.67 -10.34
C THR A 340 -11.42 -11.76 -11.07
N PRO A 341 -11.93 -10.68 -11.69
CA PRO A 341 -13.18 -10.70 -12.45
C PRO A 341 -13.24 -11.78 -13.53
N SER A 342 -12.12 -12.07 -14.19
CA SER A 342 -12.04 -13.17 -15.17
C SER A 342 -12.02 -14.58 -14.56
N GLY A 343 -12.04 -14.69 -13.22
CA GLY A 343 -12.01 -15.95 -12.49
C GLY A 343 -10.61 -16.54 -12.30
N ARG A 344 -9.53 -15.80 -12.59
CA ARG A 344 -8.14 -16.21 -12.34
C ARG A 344 -7.86 -16.22 -10.84
N SER A 345 -7.21 -17.27 -10.33
CA SER A 345 -6.70 -17.27 -8.96
C SER A 345 -5.42 -16.45 -8.87
N ILE A 346 -5.33 -15.56 -7.89
CA ILE A 346 -4.12 -14.77 -7.61
C ILE A 346 -3.08 -15.63 -6.87
N GLN A 347 -3.52 -16.65 -6.10
CA GLN A 347 -2.66 -17.42 -5.21
C GLN A 347 -1.53 -18.13 -5.97
N ALA A 348 -0.28 -17.85 -5.58
CA ALA A 348 0.96 -18.36 -6.14
C ALA A 348 1.22 -18.01 -7.62
N VAL A 349 0.28 -17.31 -8.26
CA VAL A 349 0.37 -16.90 -9.68
C VAL A 349 0.68 -15.41 -9.80
N GLY A 350 0.01 -14.57 -8.99
CA GLY A 350 0.13 -13.10 -9.07
C GLY A 350 -0.56 -12.52 -10.30
N ILE A 351 -0.27 -11.24 -10.54
CA ILE A 351 -0.70 -10.49 -11.71
C ILE A 351 0.52 -10.32 -12.63
N GLU A 352 0.39 -10.81 -13.86
CA GLU A 352 1.37 -10.57 -14.92
C GLU A 352 1.11 -9.18 -15.53
N PRO A 353 2.12 -8.33 -15.68
CA PRO A 353 1.94 -7.05 -16.33
C PRO A 353 1.66 -7.22 -17.84
N ASP A 354 0.85 -6.33 -18.41
CA ASP A 354 0.64 -6.27 -19.88
C ASP A 354 1.91 -5.84 -20.61
N ILE A 355 2.70 -4.98 -19.95
CA ILE A 355 3.99 -4.50 -20.46
C ILE A 355 5.07 -4.76 -19.40
N VAL A 356 5.95 -5.72 -19.70
CA VAL A 356 7.07 -6.03 -18.81
C VAL A 356 8.14 -4.94 -18.93
N VAL A 357 8.43 -4.28 -17.81
CA VAL A 357 9.50 -3.28 -17.70
C VAL A 357 10.30 -3.56 -16.44
N GLU A 358 11.51 -4.04 -16.62
CA GLU A 358 12.45 -4.26 -15.52
C GLU A 358 12.94 -2.92 -14.95
N GLN A 359 13.32 -2.91 -13.66
CA GLN A 359 13.95 -1.75 -13.06
C GLN A 359 15.36 -1.60 -13.63
N ALA A 360 15.64 -0.45 -14.22
CA ALA A 360 16.92 -0.15 -14.84
C ALA A 360 17.46 1.21 -14.38
N ARG A 361 18.78 1.39 -14.46
CA ARG A 361 19.43 2.68 -14.34
C ARG A 361 19.75 3.20 -15.73
N ILE A 362 19.40 4.46 -16.00
CA ILE A 362 19.71 5.13 -17.24
C ILE A 362 21.11 5.78 -17.10
N GLU A 363 22.04 5.35 -17.91
CA GLU A 363 23.31 6.05 -18.07
C GLU A 363 23.25 6.93 -19.33
N LYS A 364 23.42 8.25 -19.13
CA LYS A 364 23.48 9.17 -20.26
C LYS A 364 24.80 8.97 -21.00
N VAL A 365 24.75 8.39 -22.19
CA VAL A 365 25.91 8.27 -23.07
C VAL A 365 26.20 9.64 -23.65
N ALA A 366 27.40 10.15 -23.37
CA ALA A 366 27.88 11.38 -23.99
C ALA A 366 27.92 11.19 -25.51
N GLN A 367 27.04 11.86 -26.24
CA GLN A 367 27.10 11.86 -27.69
C GLN A 367 28.14 12.89 -28.13
N PRO A 368 29.15 12.52 -28.94
CA PRO A 368 30.02 13.54 -29.55
C PRO A 368 29.16 14.46 -30.41
N ALA A 369 29.47 15.76 -30.34
CA ALA A 369 28.74 16.76 -31.11
C ALA A 369 28.79 16.36 -32.60
N ARG A 370 27.68 15.83 -33.12
CA ARG A 370 27.55 15.54 -34.55
C ARG A 370 27.21 16.82 -35.27
N ARG A 371 27.99 17.14 -36.29
CA ARG A 371 27.71 18.26 -37.22
C ARG A 371 26.35 17.98 -37.87
N ARG A 372 25.46 18.95 -37.82
CA ARG A 372 24.17 18.92 -38.52
C ARG A 372 24.35 19.60 -39.87
N GLU A 373 23.41 19.39 -40.80
CA GLU A 373 23.41 20.05 -42.10
C GLU A 373 23.60 21.60 -41.96
N ALA A 374 22.90 22.21 -40.99
CA ALA A 374 23.00 23.61 -40.68
C ALA A 374 24.39 24.08 -40.19
N ASP A 375 25.26 23.15 -39.77
CA ASP A 375 26.62 23.43 -39.30
C ASP A 375 27.66 23.29 -40.43
N LEU A 376 27.21 22.84 -41.63
CA LEU A 376 28.07 22.69 -42.80
C LEU A 376 28.30 24.04 -43.50
N ARG A 377 29.51 24.22 -43.99
CA ARG A 377 29.86 25.45 -44.74
C ARG A 377 29.09 25.43 -46.08
N GLY A 378 28.21 26.41 -46.27
CA GLY A 378 27.34 26.49 -47.47
C GLY A 378 26.04 25.67 -47.36
N ALA A 379 25.62 25.31 -46.14
CA ALA A 379 24.31 24.73 -45.91
C ALA A 379 23.20 25.61 -46.50
N LEU A 380 22.25 25.00 -47.15
CA LEU A 380 21.09 25.68 -47.71
C LEU A 380 20.15 26.14 -46.61
N ASP A 381 19.66 27.37 -46.70
CA ASP A 381 18.64 27.88 -45.78
C ASP A 381 17.31 27.19 -45.99
N ASN A 382 16.61 26.90 -44.91
CA ASN A 382 15.26 26.37 -44.97
C ASN A 382 14.27 27.51 -45.42
N GLY A 383 13.95 27.55 -46.68
CA GLY A 383 13.05 28.57 -47.27
C GLY A 383 11.65 28.64 -46.63
N ASN A 384 11.29 27.70 -45.76
CA ASN A 384 10.00 27.66 -45.03
C ASN A 384 10.18 28.01 -43.55
N ALA A 385 11.35 28.40 -43.09
CA ALA A 385 11.54 28.84 -41.70
C ALA A 385 10.81 30.18 -41.53
N ALA A 386 9.69 30.18 -40.80
CA ALA A 386 9.08 31.41 -40.32
C ALA A 386 10.14 32.22 -39.58
N THR A 387 10.33 33.45 -39.99
CA THR A 387 11.28 34.39 -39.41
C THR A 387 10.92 34.66 -37.97
N ASP A 388 11.57 33.94 -37.06
CA ASP A 388 11.50 34.23 -35.63
C ASP A 388 12.34 35.50 -35.40
N LYS A 389 11.65 36.65 -35.32
CA LYS A 389 12.22 37.93 -35.01
C LYS A 389 12.52 38.03 -33.52
N SER A 390 13.50 37.33 -33.04
CA SER A 390 14.18 37.65 -31.81
C SER A 390 15.64 37.86 -32.12
N GLY A 391 16.00 39.15 -32.23
CA GLY A 391 17.36 39.57 -32.52
C GLY A 391 18.29 39.29 -31.34
N GLU A 392 19.08 38.26 -31.45
CA GLU A 392 20.35 38.16 -30.70
C GLU A 392 21.52 38.11 -31.69
N LYS A 393 22.27 39.20 -31.68
CA LYS A 393 23.51 39.32 -32.41
C LYS A 393 24.52 38.28 -31.95
N LYS A 394 24.96 37.44 -32.88
CA LYS A 394 26.15 36.60 -32.74
C LYS A 394 27.38 37.50 -32.48
N PRO A 395 28.24 37.23 -31.49
CA PRO A 395 29.53 37.85 -31.43
C PRO A 395 30.46 37.18 -32.43
N GLU A 396 31.01 37.98 -33.33
CA GLU A 396 32.16 37.66 -34.18
C GLU A 396 33.46 37.58 -33.37
N GLY A 397 34.21 36.56 -33.67
CA GLY A 397 35.67 36.67 -33.72
C GLY A 397 36.46 36.20 -32.52
N THR A 398 37.29 35.32 -32.82
CA THR A 398 38.74 35.18 -32.75
C THR A 398 39.28 34.11 -31.80
N SER A 399 39.91 33.11 -32.48
CA SER A 399 41.34 32.79 -32.37
C SER A 399 41.87 32.20 -31.06
N LYS A 400 42.32 30.95 -31.20
CA LYS A 400 43.51 30.30 -30.61
C LYS A 400 43.85 30.60 -29.14
N ALA A 401 43.81 29.57 -28.34
CA ALA A 401 44.89 29.32 -27.38
C ALA A 401 44.91 27.84 -26.95
N LYS A 402 46.12 27.38 -26.76
CA LYS A 402 46.61 26.05 -26.36
C LYS A 402 46.21 25.67 -24.93
N PRO A 403 46.37 24.38 -24.60
CA PRO A 403 46.13 23.91 -23.24
C PRO A 403 47.36 24.08 -22.38
N ASP A 404 47.17 24.50 -21.15
CA ASP A 404 48.14 24.25 -20.07
C ASP A 404 47.47 24.42 -18.71
N GLY A 405 47.81 23.50 -17.81
CA GLY A 405 47.87 23.81 -16.38
C GLY A 405 46.74 23.20 -15.54
N ALA A 406 47.06 22.03 -14.95
CA ALA A 406 46.46 21.57 -13.73
C ALA A 406 46.51 22.65 -12.64
N ASP A 407 45.43 22.85 -11.94
CA ASP A 407 45.54 23.20 -10.51
C ASP A 407 44.37 22.61 -9.74
N ALA A 408 44.74 22.02 -8.61
CA ALA A 408 43.87 21.41 -7.64
C ALA A 408 43.36 22.45 -6.66
N GLY A 409 42.11 22.34 -6.25
CA GLY A 409 41.66 22.99 -5.04
C GLY A 409 40.37 23.78 -5.20
N ASP A 410 39.25 23.18 -4.86
CA ASP A 410 38.43 23.66 -3.76
C ASP A 410 37.35 22.60 -3.41
N ALA A 411 37.44 22.14 -2.18
CA ALA A 411 36.46 21.30 -1.54
C ALA A 411 35.30 22.16 -1.04
N GLY A 412 34.07 21.73 -1.31
CA GLY A 412 32.95 22.22 -0.53
C GLY A 412 31.76 22.70 -1.33
N LYS A 413 30.97 21.77 -1.86
CA LYS A 413 29.53 21.94 -1.95
C LYS A 413 28.90 20.53 -1.88
N ASP A 414 28.12 20.28 -0.85
CA ASP A 414 27.26 19.09 -0.69
C ASP A 414 26.40 18.88 -1.94
N GLY A 415 26.97 18.22 -2.90
CA GLY A 415 26.28 17.77 -4.10
C GLY A 415 25.42 16.56 -3.77
N LYS A 416 24.19 16.77 -3.30
CA LYS A 416 23.17 15.74 -3.30
C LYS A 416 23.05 15.22 -4.73
N LYS A 417 23.67 14.05 -5.01
CA LYS A 417 23.54 13.40 -6.32
C LYS A 417 22.06 13.33 -6.65
N PRO A 418 21.61 13.74 -7.84
CA PRO A 418 20.20 13.61 -8.22
C PRO A 418 19.79 12.15 -8.03
N ALA A 419 18.64 11.95 -7.40
CA ALA A 419 18.09 10.60 -7.22
C ALA A 419 18.02 9.92 -8.60
N PRO A 420 18.37 8.62 -8.70
CA PRO A 420 18.31 7.93 -9.97
C PRO A 420 16.91 8.03 -10.56
N GLU A 421 16.82 8.36 -11.86
CA GLU A 421 15.56 8.43 -12.59
C GLU A 421 14.81 7.09 -12.46
N ASP A 422 13.54 7.14 -12.07
CA ASP A 422 12.65 5.97 -12.00
C ASP A 422 12.27 5.52 -13.41
N TYR A 423 12.99 4.53 -13.92
CA TYR A 423 12.85 4.05 -15.29
C TYR A 423 11.44 3.54 -15.60
N GLN A 424 10.84 2.76 -14.69
CA GLN A 424 9.49 2.23 -14.88
C GLN A 424 8.44 3.34 -14.94
N LEU A 425 8.56 4.34 -14.06
CA LEU A 425 7.69 5.52 -14.10
C LEU A 425 7.89 6.31 -15.40
N GLY A 426 9.14 6.51 -15.83
CA GLY A 426 9.44 7.15 -17.11
C GLY A 426 8.72 6.47 -18.27
N ARG A 427 8.76 5.13 -18.34
CA ARG A 427 8.05 4.35 -19.38
C ARG A 427 6.53 4.51 -19.31
N ALA A 428 5.95 4.52 -18.10
CA ALA A 428 4.52 4.77 -17.91
C ALA A 428 4.10 6.17 -18.42
N LEU A 429 4.89 7.19 -18.09
CA LEU A 429 4.65 8.56 -18.55
C LEU A 429 4.76 8.69 -20.07
N ASP A 430 5.78 8.07 -20.68
CA ASP A 430 5.96 8.09 -22.14
C ASP A 430 4.78 7.40 -22.86
N LEU A 431 4.29 6.26 -22.31
CA LEU A 431 3.13 5.55 -22.85
C LEU A 431 1.89 6.44 -22.83
N LEU A 432 1.59 7.09 -21.69
CA LEU A 432 0.43 7.98 -21.57
C LEU A 432 0.52 9.20 -22.49
N ARG A 433 1.71 9.80 -22.60
CA ARG A 433 1.95 10.91 -23.57
C ARG A 433 1.74 10.46 -25.01
N GLY A 434 2.26 9.27 -25.35
CA GLY A 434 2.09 8.67 -26.67
C GLY A 434 0.62 8.44 -27.01
N LEU A 435 -0.16 7.86 -26.08
CA LEU A 435 -1.60 7.64 -26.24
C LEU A 435 -2.37 8.96 -26.45
N SER A 436 -2.05 9.99 -25.66
CA SER A 436 -2.68 11.31 -25.78
C SER A 436 -2.40 11.96 -27.16
N LEU A 437 -1.13 11.96 -27.61
CA LEU A 437 -0.74 12.48 -28.92
C LEU A 437 -1.41 11.74 -30.08
N PHE A 438 -1.54 10.41 -29.96
CA PHE A 438 -2.19 9.61 -30.98
C PHE A 438 -3.69 9.86 -31.06
N SER A 439 -4.38 9.97 -29.91
CA SER A 439 -5.80 10.27 -29.82
C SER A 439 -6.14 11.63 -30.43
N GLN A 440 -5.34 12.66 -30.17
CA GLN A 440 -5.49 13.99 -30.73
C GLN A 440 -5.40 13.98 -32.29
N ARG A 441 -4.43 13.19 -32.83
CA ARG A 441 -4.27 13.10 -34.30
C ARG A 441 -5.43 12.38 -34.98
N ILE A 442 -6.08 11.43 -34.30
CA ILE A 442 -7.26 10.73 -34.86
C ILE A 442 -8.49 11.65 -34.84
N SER A 443 -8.69 12.44 -33.77
CA SER A 443 -9.81 13.37 -33.66
C SER A 443 -9.74 14.46 -34.72
N VAL A 444 -8.56 15.02 -35.01
CA VAL A 444 -8.33 16.02 -36.06
C VAL A 444 -8.60 15.48 -37.47
N LYS A 445 -8.46 14.17 -37.73
CA LYS A 445 -8.76 13.55 -39.02
C LYS A 445 -10.24 13.23 -39.23
N ARG A 446 -11.06 13.28 -38.17
CA ARG A 446 -12.51 13.01 -38.23
C ARG A 446 -13.38 14.27 -38.22
N SER A 447 -12.81 15.43 -37.98
CA SER A 447 -13.38 16.78 -38.12
C SER A 447 -13.00 17.36 -39.51
#